data_0df021b2045f6dc8396a54b1785d607d
#
_entry.id   0df021b2045f6dc8396a54b1785d607d
#
_cell.length_a   1.000
_cell.length_b   1.000
_cell.length_c   1.000
_cell.angle_alpha   90.00
_cell.angle_beta   90.00
_cell.angle_gamma   90.00
#
_symmetry.space_group_name_H-M   'P 1'
#
loop_
_entity.id
_entity.type
_entity.pdbx_description
1 polymer ?
#
loop_
_entity_poly.entity_id
_entity_poly.type
_entity_poly.pdbx_seq_one_letter_code
_entity_poly.pdbx_strand_id
1 'polypeptide(L)'
;MSEQKNNSVETAIFAGGCFWCTEAVFQRLNGVKDVVPGYTGGNIKNPAYREICTGRTGHAEAIKITFDPAQISYTELLEVFFATHDPTTLNRQGNDVGTQYRSEIFYTSQEQRSLAEEFIALLEKEGIFALPIVTAISEEKPFYLAEEEHHNYYNDHRQQPYCQFIIDPKIKKLNALLSQKST
;
A
#
# COMPACT_ATOMS: atom_id res chain seq x y z
N MET A 1 -28.31 -19.70 -20.68
CA MET A 1 -27.31 -18.64 -20.58
C MET A 1 -26.61 -18.76 -19.26
N SER A 2 -25.42 -19.28 -19.27
CA SER A 2 -24.57 -19.19 -18.10
C SER A 2 -24.13 -17.74 -18.00
N GLU A 3 -24.68 -17.02 -17.05
CA GLU A 3 -24.02 -15.81 -16.58
C GLU A 3 -22.65 -16.24 -16.10
N GLN A 4 -21.66 -16.08 -16.93
CA GLN A 4 -20.32 -16.05 -16.45
C GLN A 4 -20.27 -14.87 -15.47
N LYS A 5 -20.39 -15.18 -14.17
CA LYS A 5 -19.94 -14.26 -13.14
C LYS A 5 -18.51 -13.96 -13.53
N ASN A 6 -18.30 -12.80 -14.13
CA ASN A 6 -16.96 -12.26 -14.30
C ASN A 6 -16.38 -12.15 -12.91
N ASN A 7 -15.63 -13.16 -12.48
CA ASN A 7 -14.73 -13.07 -11.37
C ASN A 7 -13.56 -12.17 -11.81
N SER A 8 -13.92 -10.95 -12.27
CA SER A 8 -12.92 -9.97 -12.64
C SER A 8 -12.25 -9.47 -11.37
N VAL A 9 -11.01 -9.84 -11.20
CA VAL A 9 -10.17 -9.23 -10.20
C VAL A 9 -9.75 -7.84 -10.67
N GLU A 10 -9.52 -6.95 -9.73
CA GLU A 10 -8.96 -5.63 -9.99
C GLU A 10 -7.59 -5.53 -9.32
N THR A 11 -6.81 -4.55 -9.73
CA THR A 11 -5.52 -4.26 -9.12
C THR A 11 -5.52 -2.88 -8.49
N ALA A 12 -4.82 -2.76 -7.35
CA ALA A 12 -4.56 -1.50 -6.68
C ALA A 12 -3.06 -1.40 -6.38
N ILE A 13 -2.49 -0.21 -6.51
CA ILE A 13 -1.05 0.00 -6.31
C ILE A 13 -0.88 1.12 -5.29
N PHE A 14 -0.26 0.80 -4.15
CA PHE A 14 -0.03 1.72 -3.05
C PHE A 14 1.43 1.75 -2.64
N ALA A 15 1.94 2.94 -2.36
CA ALA A 15 3.24 3.17 -1.74
C ALA A 15 3.03 3.87 -0.39
N GLY A 16 3.52 3.28 0.68
CA GLY A 16 3.33 3.81 2.03
C GLY A 16 4.44 3.40 2.98
N GLY A 17 5.70 3.66 2.60
CA GLY A 17 6.87 3.28 3.36
C GLY A 17 7.44 1.95 2.91
N CYS A 18 8.13 1.26 3.81
CA CYS A 18 8.74 -0.04 3.51
C CYS A 18 7.68 -1.04 3.06
N PHE A 19 7.88 -1.66 1.91
CA PHE A 19 6.90 -2.61 1.36
C PHE A 19 6.78 -3.92 2.15
N TRP A 20 7.73 -4.23 3.06
CA TRP A 20 7.53 -5.34 4.00
C TRP A 20 6.33 -5.11 4.91
N CYS A 21 6.11 -3.85 5.31
CA CYS A 21 4.98 -3.44 6.14
C CYS A 21 3.66 -3.51 5.39
N THR A 22 3.60 -2.89 4.22
CA THR A 22 2.38 -2.81 3.43
C THR A 22 1.97 -4.18 2.90
N GLU A 23 2.92 -4.99 2.44
CA GLU A 23 2.64 -6.37 2.03
C GLU A 23 2.04 -7.17 3.19
N ALA A 24 2.66 -7.12 4.36
CA ALA A 24 2.19 -7.87 5.54
C ALA A 24 0.76 -7.50 5.92
N VAL A 25 0.43 -6.22 5.90
CA VAL A 25 -0.91 -5.73 6.23
C VAL A 25 -1.94 -6.21 5.22
N PHE A 26 -1.71 -5.98 3.94
CA PHE A 26 -2.71 -6.26 2.91
C PHE A 26 -2.90 -7.75 2.62
N GLN A 27 -1.89 -8.58 2.86
CA GLN A 27 -2.02 -10.04 2.75
C GLN A 27 -3.09 -10.62 3.68
N ARG A 28 -3.43 -9.93 4.75
CA ARG A 28 -4.35 -10.43 5.79
C ARG A 28 -5.81 -10.08 5.55
N LEU A 29 -6.10 -9.40 4.43
CA LEU A 29 -7.46 -8.97 4.12
C LEU A 29 -8.22 -10.05 3.32
N ASN A 30 -9.43 -10.36 3.74
CA ASN A 30 -10.33 -11.21 2.97
C ASN A 30 -10.73 -10.50 1.67
N GLY A 31 -10.63 -11.21 0.55
CA GLY A 31 -10.89 -10.65 -0.78
C GLY A 31 -9.64 -10.20 -1.51
N VAL A 32 -8.52 -10.03 -0.81
CA VAL A 32 -7.21 -9.83 -1.44
C VAL A 32 -6.66 -11.19 -1.86
N LYS A 33 -6.41 -11.35 -3.15
CA LYS A 33 -5.97 -12.61 -3.75
C LYS A 33 -4.46 -12.71 -3.81
N ASP A 34 -3.77 -11.58 -4.02
CA ASP A 34 -2.32 -11.54 -4.14
C ASP A 34 -1.80 -10.15 -3.77
N VAL A 35 -0.63 -10.10 -3.17
CA VAL A 35 0.09 -8.85 -2.88
C VAL A 35 1.56 -9.08 -3.24
N VAL A 36 2.08 -8.29 -4.17
CA VAL A 36 3.49 -8.40 -4.56
C VAL A 36 4.21 -7.07 -4.31
N PRO A 37 5.39 -7.11 -3.68
CA PRO A 37 6.20 -5.91 -3.51
C PRO A 37 6.96 -5.56 -4.78
N GLY A 38 7.21 -4.29 -5.00
CA GLY A 38 7.93 -3.84 -6.17
C GLY A 38 8.29 -2.35 -6.12
N TYR A 39 8.72 -1.85 -7.26
CA TYR A 39 9.17 -0.47 -7.42
C TYR A 39 8.41 0.17 -8.57
N THR A 40 7.91 1.38 -8.36
CA THR A 40 7.16 2.10 -9.39
C THR A 40 7.21 3.61 -9.18
N GLY A 41 6.87 4.36 -10.21
CA GLY A 41 6.78 5.81 -10.15
C GLY A 41 8.04 6.55 -10.57
N GLY A 42 9.14 5.84 -10.80
CA GLY A 42 10.41 6.41 -11.24
C GLY A 42 10.69 6.20 -12.72
N ASN A 43 11.91 6.55 -13.14
CA ASN A 43 12.32 6.54 -14.55
C ASN A 43 13.33 5.45 -14.89
N ILE A 44 13.91 4.79 -13.89
CA ILE A 44 14.92 3.73 -14.10
C ILE A 44 14.21 2.42 -14.42
N LYS A 45 14.58 1.78 -15.51
CA LYS A 45 14.05 0.47 -15.91
C LYS A 45 14.74 -0.64 -15.12
N ASN A 46 13.95 -1.62 -14.66
CA ASN A 46 14.47 -2.79 -13.95
C ASN A 46 15.45 -2.42 -12.81
N PRO A 47 15.02 -1.54 -11.89
CA PRO A 47 15.92 -1.09 -10.82
C PRO A 47 16.26 -2.24 -9.87
N ALA A 48 17.50 -2.23 -9.35
CA ALA A 48 17.90 -3.12 -8.28
C ALA A 48 17.63 -2.47 -6.91
N TYR A 49 17.38 -3.28 -5.89
CA TYR A 49 17.11 -2.80 -4.53
C TYR A 49 18.16 -1.78 -4.05
N ARG A 50 19.45 -2.06 -4.27
CA ARG A 50 20.49 -1.13 -3.83
C ARG A 50 20.45 0.22 -4.56
N GLU A 51 19.94 0.25 -5.81
CA GLU A 51 19.71 1.51 -6.53
C GLU A 51 18.56 2.28 -5.91
N ILE A 52 17.48 1.58 -5.53
CA ILE A 52 16.34 2.17 -4.83
C ILE A 52 16.78 2.83 -3.52
N CYS A 53 17.67 2.16 -2.76
CA CYS A 53 18.17 2.67 -1.49
C CYS A 53 18.92 3.98 -1.60
N THR A 54 19.40 4.35 -2.80
CA THR A 54 20.05 5.64 -3.01
C THR A 54 19.07 6.82 -2.98
N GLY A 55 17.77 6.55 -3.17
CA GLY A 55 16.75 7.59 -3.30
C GLY A 55 16.80 8.36 -4.61
N ARG A 56 17.59 7.92 -5.59
CA ARG A 56 17.86 8.66 -6.85
C ARG A 56 17.11 8.11 -8.05
N THR A 57 16.47 6.94 -7.93
CA THR A 57 15.76 6.32 -9.06
C THR A 57 14.41 6.97 -9.35
N GLY A 58 13.87 7.73 -8.40
CA GLY A 58 12.51 8.26 -8.46
C GLY A 58 11.44 7.23 -8.13
N HIS A 59 11.79 5.94 -7.99
CA HIS A 59 10.83 4.89 -7.63
C HIS A 59 10.47 4.92 -6.15
N ALA A 60 9.19 4.58 -5.87
CA ALA A 60 8.73 4.27 -4.53
C ALA A 60 8.72 2.75 -4.34
N GLU A 61 8.99 2.30 -3.11
CA GLU A 61 8.64 0.96 -2.69
C GLU A 61 7.11 0.87 -2.61
N ALA A 62 6.54 -0.06 -3.35
CA ALA A 62 5.10 -0.16 -3.51
C ALA A 62 4.65 -1.62 -3.46
N ILE A 63 3.34 -1.78 -3.29
CA ILE A 63 2.72 -3.10 -3.44
C ILE A 63 1.68 -3.03 -4.55
N LYS A 64 1.57 -4.12 -5.28
CA LYS A 64 0.49 -4.34 -6.23
C LYS A 64 -0.45 -5.39 -5.67
N ILE A 65 -1.68 -4.97 -5.42
CA ILE A 65 -2.72 -5.78 -4.79
C ILE A 65 -3.64 -6.26 -5.89
N THR A 66 -3.87 -7.58 -5.94
CA THR A 66 -4.93 -8.17 -6.75
C THR A 66 -6.08 -8.52 -5.82
N PHE A 67 -7.26 -7.98 -6.05
CA PHE A 67 -8.41 -8.16 -5.17
C PHE A 67 -9.70 -8.44 -5.92
N ASP A 68 -10.63 -9.11 -5.24
CA ASP A 68 -11.97 -9.38 -5.73
C ASP A 68 -12.91 -8.26 -5.24
N PRO A 69 -13.38 -7.37 -6.13
CA PRO A 69 -14.24 -6.25 -5.73
C PRO A 69 -15.60 -6.67 -5.17
N ALA A 70 -16.00 -7.91 -5.38
CA ALA A 70 -17.20 -8.46 -4.75
C ALA A 70 -17.01 -8.78 -3.26
N GLN A 71 -15.77 -9.00 -2.83
CA GLN A 71 -15.44 -9.32 -1.44
C GLN A 71 -14.88 -8.14 -0.68
N ILE A 72 -14.09 -7.30 -1.32
CA ILE A 72 -13.51 -6.10 -0.72
C ILE A 72 -13.50 -4.97 -1.75
N SER A 73 -13.97 -3.79 -1.36
CA SER A 73 -14.01 -2.63 -2.25
C SER A 73 -12.67 -1.89 -2.26
N TYR A 74 -12.45 -1.10 -3.30
CA TYR A 74 -11.30 -0.19 -3.35
C TYR A 74 -11.30 0.80 -2.18
N THR A 75 -12.47 1.31 -1.79
CA THR A 75 -12.62 2.21 -0.64
C THR A 75 -12.19 1.53 0.66
N GLU A 76 -12.50 0.25 0.85
CA GLU A 76 -12.04 -0.51 2.01
C GLU A 76 -10.51 -0.69 2.00
N LEU A 77 -9.90 -0.88 0.82
CA LEU A 77 -8.44 -0.91 0.70
C LEU A 77 -7.84 0.45 1.09
N LEU A 78 -8.43 1.57 0.65
CA LEU A 78 -8.00 2.91 1.05
C LEU A 78 -8.10 3.11 2.56
N GLU A 79 -9.16 2.64 3.17
CA GLU A 79 -9.36 2.74 4.62
C GLU A 79 -8.23 2.03 5.37
N VAL A 80 -7.88 0.83 4.96
CA VAL A 80 -6.76 0.07 5.56
C VAL A 80 -5.44 0.79 5.32
N PHE A 81 -5.21 1.30 4.12
CA PHE A 81 -3.99 2.01 3.77
C PHE A 81 -3.76 3.22 4.68
N PHE A 82 -4.77 4.08 4.82
CA PHE A 82 -4.67 5.27 5.67
C PHE A 82 -4.69 4.96 7.17
N ALA A 83 -5.22 3.82 7.58
CA ALA A 83 -5.21 3.41 8.98
C ALA A 83 -3.87 2.80 9.42
N THR A 84 -3.06 2.31 8.50
CA THR A 84 -1.85 1.52 8.82
C THR A 84 -0.54 2.18 8.42
N HIS A 85 -0.56 3.41 7.90
CA HIS A 85 0.66 4.20 7.68
C HIS A 85 0.38 5.67 8.01
N ASP A 86 1.43 6.46 8.12
CA ASP A 86 1.30 7.91 8.34
C ASP A 86 1.33 8.63 6.98
N PRO A 87 0.20 9.18 6.52
CA PRO A 87 0.14 9.88 5.22
C PRO A 87 0.53 11.35 5.31
N THR A 88 1.05 11.81 6.45
CA THR A 88 1.34 13.24 6.69
C THR A 88 2.83 13.56 6.64
N THR A 89 3.69 12.56 6.42
CA THR A 89 5.14 12.77 6.38
C THR A 89 5.65 12.70 4.95
N LEU A 90 6.23 13.78 4.46
CA LEU A 90 6.72 13.85 3.08
C LEU A 90 8.01 13.05 2.93
N ASN A 91 8.03 12.14 1.94
CA ASN A 91 9.18 11.31 1.61
C ASN A 91 9.78 10.60 2.83
N ARG A 92 8.91 10.14 3.70
CA ARG A 92 9.31 9.51 4.96
C ARG A 92 8.18 8.66 5.52
N GLN A 93 8.54 7.56 6.14
CA GLN A 93 7.61 6.77 6.95
C GLN A 93 8.34 6.32 8.22
N GLY A 94 7.94 6.89 9.36
CA GLY A 94 8.65 6.63 10.62
C GLY A 94 10.13 7.00 10.53
N ASN A 95 11.00 6.04 10.77
CA ASN A 95 12.45 6.22 10.69
C ASN A 95 13.03 5.99 9.29
N ASP A 96 12.20 5.51 8.36
CA ASP A 96 12.62 5.30 6.97
C ASP A 96 12.49 6.61 6.19
N VAL A 97 13.62 7.20 5.79
CA VAL A 97 13.69 8.52 5.15
C VAL A 97 14.17 8.36 3.71
N GLY A 98 13.47 8.98 2.77
CA GLY A 98 13.81 9.01 1.36
C GLY A 98 12.58 8.98 0.48
N THR A 99 12.74 9.40 -0.79
CA THR A 99 11.64 9.41 -1.77
C THR A 99 11.06 8.02 -2.01
N GLN A 100 11.86 6.96 -1.83
CA GLN A 100 11.41 5.58 -1.96
C GLN A 100 10.38 5.18 -0.91
N TYR A 101 10.29 5.90 0.19
CA TYR A 101 9.33 5.64 1.28
C TYR A 101 8.14 6.60 1.30
N ARG A 102 7.93 7.34 0.20
CA ARG A 102 6.83 8.31 0.10
C ARG A 102 5.47 7.63 0.09
N SER A 103 4.47 8.38 0.51
CA SER A 103 3.06 7.97 0.42
C SER A 103 2.50 8.35 -0.94
N GLU A 104 2.06 7.37 -1.71
CA GLU A 104 1.50 7.60 -3.04
C GLU A 104 0.50 6.52 -3.42
N ILE A 105 -0.57 6.93 -4.10
CA ILE A 105 -1.57 6.05 -4.69
C ILE A 105 -1.41 6.12 -6.19
N PHE A 106 -1.24 4.97 -6.86
CA PHE A 106 -1.16 4.88 -8.32
C PHE A 106 -2.47 4.28 -8.81
N TYR A 107 -3.36 5.11 -9.36
CA TYR A 107 -4.66 4.63 -9.81
C TYR A 107 -4.55 3.87 -11.14
N THR A 108 -5.31 2.81 -11.27
CA THR A 108 -5.39 2.00 -12.49
C THR A 108 -6.64 2.33 -13.32
N SER A 109 -7.53 3.18 -12.78
CA SER A 109 -8.74 3.63 -13.45
C SER A 109 -9.15 5.01 -12.93
N GLN A 110 -9.99 5.70 -13.69
CA GLN A 110 -10.52 7.00 -13.26
C GLN A 110 -11.42 6.87 -12.03
N GLU A 111 -12.11 5.75 -11.90
CA GLU A 111 -12.90 5.46 -10.70
C GLU A 111 -12.03 5.41 -9.46
N GLN A 112 -10.88 4.72 -9.52
CA GLN A 112 -9.92 4.68 -8.42
C GLN A 112 -9.40 6.07 -8.07
N ARG A 113 -9.08 6.88 -9.08
CA ARG A 113 -8.66 8.27 -8.88
C ARG A 113 -9.72 9.06 -8.11
N SER A 114 -10.97 9.03 -8.56
CA SER A 114 -12.07 9.75 -7.93
C SER A 114 -12.28 9.29 -6.49
N LEU A 115 -12.28 7.98 -6.24
CA LEU A 115 -12.44 7.42 -4.91
C LEU A 115 -11.31 7.83 -3.97
N ALA A 116 -10.07 7.83 -4.46
CA ALA A 116 -8.91 8.24 -3.68
C ALA A 116 -8.98 9.74 -3.31
N GLU A 117 -9.31 10.59 -4.26
CA GLU A 117 -9.46 12.03 -4.03
C GLU A 117 -10.57 12.32 -3.01
N GLU A 118 -11.72 11.68 -3.17
CA GLU A 118 -12.86 11.83 -2.25
C GLU A 118 -12.51 11.33 -0.84
N PHE A 119 -11.78 10.22 -0.74
CA PHE A 119 -11.40 9.66 0.56
C PHE A 119 -10.44 10.56 1.32
N ILE A 120 -9.43 11.10 0.64
CA ILE A 120 -8.50 12.07 1.25
C ILE A 120 -9.24 13.33 1.69
N ALA A 121 -10.13 13.86 0.85
CA ALA A 121 -10.93 15.02 1.21
C ALA A 121 -11.79 14.77 2.45
N LEU A 122 -12.37 13.58 2.57
CA LEU A 122 -13.15 13.18 3.74
C LEU A 122 -12.28 13.12 5.00
N LEU A 123 -11.10 12.51 4.92
CA LEU A 123 -10.18 12.41 6.06
C LEU A 123 -9.74 13.79 6.54
N GLU A 124 -9.48 14.71 5.62
CA GLU A 124 -9.10 16.09 5.96
C GLU A 124 -10.27 16.86 6.57
N LYS A 125 -11.47 16.73 6.00
CA LYS A 125 -12.69 17.36 6.52
C LYS A 125 -13.00 16.91 7.94
N GLU A 126 -12.85 15.63 8.22
CA GLU A 126 -13.13 15.05 9.54
C GLU A 126 -11.98 15.25 10.54
N GLY A 127 -10.86 15.84 10.10
CA GLY A 127 -9.72 16.09 10.97
C GLY A 127 -9.08 14.84 11.56
N ILE A 128 -9.06 13.74 10.80
CA ILE A 128 -8.55 12.44 11.28
C ILE A 128 -7.06 12.52 11.63
N PHE A 129 -6.30 13.33 10.88
CA PHE A 129 -4.87 13.54 11.10
C PHE A 129 -4.62 14.97 11.56
N ALA A 130 -3.67 15.13 12.49
CA ALA A 130 -3.30 16.46 13.01
C ALA A 130 -2.59 17.34 11.97
N LEU A 131 -1.94 16.74 10.99
CA LEU A 131 -1.20 17.41 9.93
C LEU A 131 -1.85 17.13 8.57
N PRO A 132 -1.62 17.99 7.57
CA PRO A 132 -2.15 17.75 6.21
C PRO A 132 -1.66 16.43 5.62
N ILE A 133 -2.52 15.78 4.84
CA ILE A 133 -2.18 14.57 4.09
C ILE A 133 -1.31 14.98 2.89
N VAL A 134 -0.16 14.34 2.74
CA VAL A 134 0.79 14.57 1.64
C VAL A 134 0.81 13.45 0.61
N THR A 135 -0.09 12.49 0.71
CA THR A 135 -0.21 11.38 -0.24
C THR A 135 -0.46 11.89 -1.64
N ALA A 136 0.41 11.57 -2.58
CA ALA A 136 0.21 11.91 -3.99
C ALA A 136 -0.74 10.90 -4.64
N ILE A 137 -1.51 11.35 -5.63
CA ILE A 137 -2.40 10.51 -6.44
C ILE A 137 -1.93 10.65 -7.88
N SER A 138 -1.44 9.55 -8.46
CA SER A 138 -0.82 9.54 -9.79
C SER A 138 -1.36 8.38 -10.61
N GLU A 139 -1.32 8.54 -11.94
CA GLU A 139 -1.61 7.42 -12.84
C GLU A 139 -0.55 6.33 -12.71
N GLU A 140 -0.97 5.07 -12.86
CA GLU A 140 -0.03 3.95 -12.78
C GLU A 140 1.09 4.07 -13.82
N LYS A 141 2.27 3.65 -13.42
CA LYS A 141 3.48 3.56 -14.24
C LYS A 141 3.98 2.13 -14.24
N PRO A 142 4.98 1.78 -15.06
CA PRO A 142 5.54 0.43 -15.02
C PRO A 142 5.90 0.02 -13.60
N PHE A 143 5.48 -1.18 -13.23
CA PHE A 143 5.71 -1.77 -11.92
C PHE A 143 6.75 -2.87 -12.07
N TYR A 144 7.86 -2.74 -11.38
CA TYR A 144 8.96 -3.69 -11.40
C TYR A 144 8.94 -4.52 -10.12
N LEU A 145 8.76 -5.83 -10.25
CA LEU A 145 8.74 -6.72 -9.10
C LEU A 145 10.06 -6.59 -8.31
N ALA A 146 9.94 -6.54 -6.99
CA ALA A 146 11.09 -6.61 -6.13
C ALA A 146 11.74 -7.99 -6.21
N GLU A 147 13.00 -8.09 -5.78
CA GLU A 147 13.73 -9.34 -5.73
C GLU A 147 12.98 -10.34 -4.85
N GLU A 148 13.10 -11.63 -5.15
CA GLU A 148 12.35 -12.70 -4.49
C GLU A 148 12.50 -12.68 -2.97
N GLU A 149 13.67 -12.31 -2.46
CA GLU A 149 13.99 -12.22 -1.03
C GLU A 149 13.12 -11.20 -0.28
N HIS A 150 12.49 -10.24 -0.98
CA HIS A 150 11.58 -9.25 -0.39
C HIS A 150 10.13 -9.71 -0.36
N HIS A 151 9.78 -10.75 -1.09
CA HIS A 151 8.41 -11.27 -1.13
C HIS A 151 8.11 -12.06 0.14
N ASN A 152 6.95 -11.79 0.75
CA ASN A 152 6.50 -12.48 1.95
C ASN A 152 7.47 -12.34 3.14
N TYR A 153 8.19 -11.22 3.17
CA TYR A 153 9.31 -11.00 4.09
C TYR A 153 8.88 -11.11 5.56
N TYR A 154 7.81 -10.46 5.94
CA TYR A 154 7.35 -10.48 7.32
C TYR A 154 7.04 -11.90 7.82
N ASN A 155 6.34 -12.68 7.01
CA ASN A 155 5.95 -14.04 7.40
C ASN A 155 7.17 -14.96 7.60
N ASP A 156 8.25 -14.70 6.85
CA ASP A 156 9.47 -15.48 6.89
C ASP A 156 10.49 -14.97 7.94
N HIS A 157 10.30 -13.75 8.47
CA HIS A 157 11.29 -13.07 9.31
C HIS A 157 10.68 -12.46 10.59
N ARG A 158 9.62 -13.04 11.14
CA ARG A 158 8.88 -12.47 12.28
C ARG A 158 9.71 -12.19 13.52
N GLN A 159 10.84 -12.85 13.67
CA GLN A 159 11.71 -12.71 14.84
C GLN A 159 12.69 -11.55 14.71
N GLN A 160 12.80 -10.94 13.54
CA GLN A 160 13.69 -9.80 13.36
C GLN A 160 13.15 -8.54 14.07
N PRO A 161 14.03 -7.70 14.65
CA PRO A 161 13.60 -6.52 15.40
C PRO A 161 12.70 -5.58 14.60
N TYR A 162 13.00 -5.34 13.32
CA TYR A 162 12.15 -4.49 12.46
C TYR A 162 10.72 -5.04 12.39
N CYS A 163 10.57 -6.35 12.20
CA CYS A 163 9.26 -6.98 12.14
C CYS A 163 8.51 -6.86 13.46
N GLN A 164 9.20 -7.06 14.59
CA GLN A 164 8.57 -6.98 15.91
C GLN A 164 8.21 -5.55 16.31
N PHE A 165 9.09 -4.58 16.06
CA PHE A 165 8.88 -3.21 16.54
C PHE A 165 8.10 -2.33 15.58
N ILE A 166 8.17 -2.60 14.28
CA ILE A 166 7.54 -1.76 13.26
C ILE A 166 6.31 -2.40 12.64
N ILE A 167 6.37 -3.69 12.30
CA ILE A 167 5.29 -4.35 11.55
C ILE A 167 4.22 -4.92 12.49
N ASP A 168 4.61 -5.61 13.56
CA ASP A 168 3.63 -6.18 14.51
C ASP A 168 2.62 -5.15 15.01
N PRO A 169 3.02 -3.92 15.41
CA PRO A 169 2.05 -2.91 15.82
C PRO A 169 1.04 -2.53 14.72
N LYS A 170 1.47 -2.52 13.44
CA LYS A 170 0.58 -2.23 12.32
C LYS A 170 -0.43 -3.34 12.10
N ILE A 171 -0.02 -4.59 12.23
CA ILE A 171 -0.91 -5.76 12.17
C ILE A 171 -1.92 -5.72 13.31
N LYS A 172 -1.48 -5.38 14.51
CA LYS A 172 -2.36 -5.23 15.66
C LYS A 172 -3.42 -4.15 15.43
N LYS A 173 -3.00 -3.03 14.86
CA LYS A 173 -3.91 -1.94 14.50
C LYS A 173 -4.92 -2.37 13.44
N LEU A 174 -4.47 -3.12 12.44
CA LEU A 174 -5.34 -3.71 11.42
C LEU A 174 -6.38 -4.63 12.06
N ASN A 175 -5.98 -5.52 12.94
CA ASN A 175 -6.89 -6.46 13.60
C ASN A 175 -7.94 -5.72 14.44
N ALA A 176 -7.56 -4.63 15.10
CA ALA A 176 -8.50 -3.79 15.84
C ALA A 176 -9.52 -3.13 14.91
N LEU A 177 -9.08 -2.64 13.76
CA LEU A 177 -9.95 -2.05 12.74
C LEU A 177 -10.94 -3.08 12.19
N LEU A 178 -10.50 -4.27 11.85
CA LEU A 178 -11.35 -5.35 11.33
C LEU A 178 -12.35 -5.83 12.38
N SER A 179 -11.95 -5.88 13.64
CA SER A 179 -12.82 -6.25 14.74
C SER A 179 -13.97 -5.25 14.94
N GLN A 180 -13.70 -3.95 14.77
CA GLN A 180 -14.72 -2.90 14.82
C GLN A 180 -15.74 -3.04 13.69
N LYS A 181 -15.32 -3.48 12.51
CA LYS A 181 -16.19 -3.65 11.34
C LYS A 181 -17.11 -4.87 11.43
N SER A 182 -16.71 -5.88 12.19
CA SER A 182 -17.50 -7.12 12.32
C SER A 182 -18.61 -7.02 13.39
N THR A 183 -18.73 -5.89 14.06
CA THR A 183 -19.85 -5.58 14.98
C THR A 183 -20.87 -4.62 14.32
#